data_0a2e122b996281dc08b446cdcf47d53a
#
_entry.id   0a2e122b996281dc08b446cdcf47d53a
#
_cell.length_a   1.000
_cell.length_b   1.000
_cell.length_c   1.000
_cell.angle_alpha   90.00
_cell.angle_beta   90.00
_cell.angle_gamma   90.00
#
_symmetry.space_group_name_H-M   'P 1'
#
loop_
_entity.id
_entity.type
_entity.pdbx_description
1 polymer ?
#
loop_
_entity_poly.entity_id
_entity_poly.type
_entity_poly.pdbx_seq_one_letter_code
_entity_poly.pdbx_strand_id
1 'polypeptide(L)'
;MINFLDIFINNHGSIPIYEQLADQIKTLIISGELKAGDALPSIRGMARSLHISVLTVQKAYDSLSADGFIETTAGKGCFVAARNPDFYLEE
;
A
#
# COMPACT_ATOMS: atom_id res chain seq x y z
N MET A 1 -8.16 -6.28 12.66
CA MET A 1 -6.78 -6.23 12.15
C MET A 1 -6.74 -6.67 10.70
N ILE A 2 -6.04 -5.94 9.89
CA ILE A 2 -5.96 -6.26 8.46
C ILE A 2 -4.95 -7.36 8.21
N ASN A 3 -5.28 -8.24 7.28
CA ASN A 3 -4.38 -9.30 6.88
C ASN A 3 -3.93 -9.05 5.45
N PHE A 4 -2.68 -8.66 5.28
CA PHE A 4 -2.17 -8.33 3.96
C PHE A 4 -2.06 -9.55 3.05
N LEU A 5 -2.19 -10.75 3.60
CA LEU A 5 -2.22 -11.94 2.76
C LEU A 5 -3.50 -12.04 1.95
N ASP A 6 -4.50 -11.25 2.31
CA ASP A 6 -5.76 -11.22 1.57
C ASP A 6 -5.67 -10.42 0.28
N ILE A 7 -4.57 -9.72 0.07
CA ILE A 7 -4.38 -8.99 -1.16
C ILE A 7 -4.23 -9.97 -2.30
N PHE A 8 -4.99 -9.74 -3.36
CA PHE A 8 -5.01 -10.65 -4.50
C PHE A 8 -4.25 -10.05 -5.68
N ILE A 9 -3.26 -10.79 -6.18
CA ILE A 9 -2.45 -10.36 -7.32
C ILE A 9 -2.75 -11.27 -8.50
N ASN A 10 -3.12 -10.67 -9.62
CA ASN A 10 -3.40 -11.40 -10.84
C ASN A 10 -2.23 -11.25 -11.79
N ASN A 11 -1.45 -12.33 -11.94
CA ASN A 11 -0.27 -12.31 -12.81
C ASN A 11 -0.60 -12.35 -14.29
N HIS A 12 -1.83 -12.65 -14.61
CA HIS A 12 -2.24 -12.84 -16.01
C HIS A 12 -3.03 -11.67 -16.55
N GLY A 13 -3.31 -10.68 -15.73
CA GLY A 13 -4.06 -9.54 -16.18
C GLY A 13 -3.20 -8.55 -16.92
N SER A 14 -3.83 -7.56 -17.52
CA SER A 14 -3.13 -6.51 -18.24
C SER A 14 -2.64 -5.39 -17.34
N ILE A 15 -3.10 -5.37 -16.09
CA ILE A 15 -2.70 -4.32 -15.15
C ILE A 15 -1.41 -4.74 -14.46
N PRO A 16 -0.40 -3.87 -14.46
CA PRO A 16 0.86 -4.20 -13.79
C PRO A 16 0.65 -4.58 -12.33
N ILE A 17 1.47 -5.53 -11.86
CA ILE A 17 1.32 -6.03 -10.49
C ILE A 17 1.46 -4.91 -9.47
N TYR A 18 2.41 -3.98 -9.67
CA TYR A 18 2.60 -2.91 -8.69
C TYR A 18 1.35 -2.05 -8.58
N GLU A 19 0.67 -1.86 -9.69
CA GLU A 19 -0.53 -1.04 -9.71
C GLU A 19 -1.67 -1.75 -8.99
N GLN A 20 -1.78 -3.07 -9.17
CA GLN A 20 -2.78 -3.85 -8.45
C GLN A 20 -2.55 -3.76 -6.95
N LEU A 21 -1.30 -3.87 -6.52
CA LEU A 21 -0.98 -3.79 -5.11
C LEU A 21 -1.30 -2.40 -4.57
N ALA A 22 -0.86 -1.37 -5.27
CA ALA A 22 -1.10 0.00 -4.81
C ALA A 22 -2.60 0.28 -4.71
N ASP A 23 -3.38 -0.15 -5.69
CA ASP A 23 -4.81 0.09 -5.68
C ASP A 23 -5.51 -0.59 -4.52
N GLN A 24 -5.11 -1.81 -4.20
CA GLN A 24 -5.74 -2.52 -3.09
C GLN A 24 -5.41 -1.88 -1.76
N ILE A 25 -4.16 -1.44 -1.57
CA ILE A 25 -3.81 -0.75 -0.34
C ILE A 25 -4.56 0.57 -0.26
N LYS A 26 -4.65 1.29 -1.37
CA LYS A 26 -5.39 2.53 -1.42
C LYS A 26 -6.83 2.33 -1.00
N THR A 27 -7.45 1.27 -1.50
CA THR A 27 -8.83 0.95 -1.15
C THR A 27 -8.98 0.67 0.34
N LEU A 28 -8.02 -0.04 0.92
CA LEU A 28 -8.07 -0.33 2.35
C LEU A 28 -7.97 0.94 3.18
N ILE A 29 -7.20 1.90 2.72
CA ILE A 29 -7.06 3.17 3.42
C ILE A 29 -8.34 3.98 3.30
N ILE A 30 -8.89 4.05 2.10
CA ILE A 30 -10.11 4.84 1.87
C ILE A 30 -11.29 4.25 2.61
N SER A 31 -11.38 2.93 2.66
CA SER A 31 -12.49 2.27 3.35
C SER A 31 -12.38 2.35 4.86
N GLY A 32 -11.22 2.73 5.37
CA GLY A 32 -11.02 2.84 6.80
C GLY A 32 -10.49 1.56 7.46
N GLU A 33 -10.27 0.52 6.69
CA GLU A 33 -9.70 -0.70 7.26
C GLU A 33 -8.26 -0.49 7.67
N LEU A 34 -7.52 0.33 6.91
CA LEU A 34 -6.22 0.81 7.32
C LEU A 34 -6.39 2.25 7.77
N LYS A 35 -5.97 2.52 8.98
CA LYS A 35 -6.18 3.83 9.57
C LYS A 35 -4.89 4.63 9.60
N ALA A 36 -5.03 5.94 9.70
CA ALA A 36 -3.88 6.82 9.81
C ALA A 36 -2.96 6.32 10.92
N GLY A 37 -1.67 6.23 10.61
CA GLY A 37 -0.68 5.77 11.57
C GLY A 37 -0.46 4.28 11.58
N ASP A 38 -1.31 3.51 10.91
CA ASP A 38 -1.10 2.06 10.87
C ASP A 38 0.17 1.74 10.10
N ALA A 39 0.93 0.78 10.61
CA ALA A 39 2.17 0.37 9.97
C ALA A 39 1.88 -0.57 8.81
N LEU A 40 2.64 -0.40 7.73
CA LEU A 40 2.59 -1.32 6.60
C LEU A 40 3.73 -2.31 6.74
N PRO A 41 3.59 -3.50 6.16
CA PRO A 41 4.71 -4.45 6.17
C PRO A 41 5.91 -3.83 5.47
N SER A 42 7.08 -4.29 5.83
CA SER A 42 8.28 -3.87 5.14
C SER A 42 8.19 -4.31 3.67
N ILE A 43 8.95 -3.66 2.81
CA ILE A 43 8.95 -4.01 1.40
C ILE A 43 9.31 -5.48 1.22
N ARG A 44 10.34 -5.94 1.92
CA ARG A 44 10.74 -7.34 1.81
C ARG A 44 9.68 -8.27 2.37
N GLY A 45 9.05 -7.89 3.48
CA GLY A 45 8.01 -8.72 4.07
C GLY A 45 6.81 -8.84 3.16
N MET A 46 6.39 -7.73 2.57
CA MET A 46 5.27 -7.75 1.65
C MET A 46 5.59 -8.59 0.42
N ALA A 47 6.80 -8.42 -0.13
CA ALA A 47 7.19 -9.17 -1.31
C ALA A 47 7.18 -10.67 -1.03
N ARG A 48 7.68 -11.06 0.14
CA ARG A 48 7.70 -12.47 0.53
C ARG A 48 6.29 -13.01 0.71
N SER A 49 5.45 -12.24 1.37
CA SER A 49 4.08 -12.69 1.63
C SER A 49 3.29 -12.89 0.35
N LEU A 50 3.51 -12.03 -0.62
CA LEU A 50 2.74 -12.08 -1.86
C LEU A 50 3.45 -12.82 -2.98
N HIS A 51 4.68 -13.27 -2.74
CA HIS A 51 5.48 -13.98 -3.75
C HIS A 51 5.69 -13.13 -4.99
N ILE A 52 6.03 -11.87 -4.79
CA ILE A 52 6.36 -10.96 -5.88
C ILE A 52 7.71 -10.32 -5.58
N SER A 53 8.26 -9.62 -6.56
CA SER A 53 9.60 -9.08 -6.42
C SER A 53 9.62 -7.88 -5.48
N VAL A 54 10.77 -7.67 -4.85
CA VAL A 54 10.99 -6.52 -3.99
C VAL A 54 10.81 -5.22 -4.78
N LEU A 55 11.30 -5.21 -6.03
CA LEU A 55 11.18 -4.01 -6.85
C LEU A 55 9.72 -3.67 -7.16
N THR A 56 8.89 -4.68 -7.32
CA THR A 56 7.47 -4.46 -7.56
C THR A 56 6.82 -3.81 -6.34
N VAL A 57 7.13 -4.29 -5.15
CA VAL A 57 6.58 -3.70 -3.94
C VAL A 57 7.12 -2.29 -3.75
N GLN A 58 8.41 -2.10 -4.02
CA GLN A 58 9.01 -0.78 -3.91
C GLN A 58 8.27 0.23 -4.80
N LYS A 59 7.97 -0.19 -6.01
CA LYS A 59 7.28 0.68 -6.96
C LYS A 59 5.88 1.02 -6.47
N ALA A 60 5.18 0.02 -5.91
CA ALA A 60 3.84 0.26 -5.38
C ALA A 60 3.88 1.23 -4.22
N TYR A 61 4.83 1.03 -3.29
CA TYR A 61 4.94 1.92 -2.14
C TYR A 61 5.34 3.33 -2.57
N ASP A 62 6.23 3.44 -3.56
CA ASP A 62 6.62 4.76 -4.06
C ASP A 62 5.41 5.48 -4.64
N SER A 63 4.56 4.77 -5.36
CA SER A 63 3.36 5.34 -5.95
C SER A 63 2.41 5.82 -4.85
N LEU A 64 2.20 5.01 -3.83
CA LEU A 64 1.33 5.38 -2.73
C LEU A 64 1.88 6.59 -1.97
N SER A 65 3.19 6.64 -1.81
CA SER A 65 3.82 7.75 -1.12
C SER A 65 3.68 9.04 -1.93
N ALA A 66 3.89 8.95 -3.23
CA ALA A 66 3.77 10.11 -4.11
C ALA A 66 2.35 10.67 -4.08
N ASP A 67 1.36 9.79 -3.95
CA ASP A 67 -0.03 10.21 -3.92
C ASP A 67 -0.49 10.61 -2.51
N GLY A 68 0.37 10.52 -1.52
CA GLY A 68 0.04 10.98 -0.19
C GLY A 68 -0.67 9.97 0.69
N PHE A 69 -0.78 8.72 0.26
CA PHE A 69 -1.48 7.71 1.06
C PHE A 69 -0.62 7.14 2.17
N ILE A 70 0.67 7.06 1.98
CA ILE A 70 1.56 6.52 2.99
C ILE A 70 2.78 7.43 3.16
N GLU A 71 3.46 7.25 4.29
CA GLU A 71 4.67 8.00 4.60
C GLU A 71 5.76 7.02 5.00
N THR A 72 6.98 7.31 4.59
CA THR A 72 8.13 6.54 5.00
C THR A 72 8.90 7.31 6.05
N THR A 73 9.15 6.67 7.18
CA THR A 73 9.93 7.27 8.25
C THR A 73 11.24 6.52 8.34
N ALA A 74 12.34 7.23 8.16
CA ALA A 74 13.66 6.61 8.17
C ALA A 74 13.87 5.84 9.48
N GLY A 75 14.29 4.60 9.33
CA GLY A 75 14.56 3.75 10.47
C GLY A 75 13.35 3.15 11.13
N LYS A 76 12.15 3.49 10.69
CA LYS A 76 10.93 2.98 11.32
C LYS A 76 9.99 2.28 10.36
N GLY A 77 10.08 2.58 9.06
CA GLY A 77 9.26 1.90 8.09
C GLY A 77 8.21 2.79 7.45
N CYS A 78 7.22 2.15 6.86
CA CYS A 78 6.15 2.86 6.16
C CYS A 78 4.86 2.81 6.97
N PHE A 79 4.14 3.90 6.96
CA PHE A 79 2.91 4.03 7.73
C PHE A 79 1.85 4.72 6.89
N VAL A 80 0.59 4.42 7.17
CA VAL A 80 -0.50 5.15 6.54
C VAL A 80 -0.37 6.62 6.94
N ALA A 81 -0.47 7.51 5.96
CA ALA A 81 -0.30 8.94 6.22
C ALA A 81 -1.28 9.41 7.27
N ALA A 82 -0.81 10.33 8.11
CA ALA A 82 -1.60 10.78 9.24
C ALA A 82 -2.94 11.31 8.80
N ARG A 83 -2.98 12.00 7.70
CA ARG A 83 -4.21 12.51 7.18
C ARG A 83 -3.97 13.11 5.80
N ASN A 84 -5.02 13.05 5.04
CA ASN A 84 -5.02 13.73 3.77
C ASN A 84 -6.48 14.04 3.48
N PRO A 85 -6.98 15.15 3.97
CA PRO A 85 -8.40 15.46 3.88
C PRO A 85 -8.93 15.49 2.46
N ASP A 86 -8.06 15.74 1.50
CA ASP A 86 -8.51 15.79 0.12
C ASP A 86 -9.05 14.46 -0.36
N PHE A 87 -8.56 13.37 0.20
CA PHE A 87 -9.05 12.05 -0.17
C PHE A 87 -10.47 11.82 0.29
N TYR A 88 -10.84 12.44 1.40
CA TYR A 88 -12.10 12.14 2.06
C TYR A 88 -13.15 13.20 1.83
N LEU A 89 -12.73 14.41 1.57
CA LEU A 89 -13.64 15.52 1.38
C LEU A 89 -13.98 15.76 -0.06
N GLU A 90 -13.30 15.10 -0.92
CA GLU A 90 -13.49 15.22 -2.34
C GLU A 90 -14.76 14.53 -2.74
N GLU A 91 -15.73 15.19 -3.21
CA GLU A 91 -16.92 14.48 -3.69
C GLU A 91 -17.58 15.17 -4.76
#